data_d78068789b2be972286afc720a6251eb
#
_entry.id   d78068789b2be972286afc720a6251eb
#
_cell.length_a   1.000
_cell.length_b   1.000
_cell.length_c   1.000
_cell.angle_alpha   90.00
_cell.angle_beta   90.00
_cell.angle_gamma   90.00
#
_symmetry.space_group_name_H-M   'P 1'
#
loop_
_entity.id
_entity.type
_entity.pdbx_description
1 polymer ?
#
loop_
_entity_poly.entity_id
_entity_poly.type
_entity_poly.pdbx_seq_one_letter_code
_entity_poly.pdbx_strand_id
1 'polypeptide(L)'
;MKRHTSSVLVLAPIIFVTLFAAQNKEPASSWDLFKKIVLIPGISSQEGKVSDFIQGTLPSSLKVQRDAKANIWFTVGEGRPHLLFVAHSDELGFVIDKITPQGTALLRARGGLLAQACEARPFVIHTSKGPVEGVIQPRPDYYQSQSTGRASSQNPPQSQTGAAQAPSQTASFNPAQKPTPAQPQAGQEAFELYLGVSSEQEARALGVAEGNQVIFKKKLVELAPDIMSTRAVDDRAGCAALLGAALQIDWSRVKGKTITFAWDVEEEIGLVGAQALSKILKPDYVFAIDTFVSTDSPLENKRFGNAILGKGAVIRAIDSSNIVPKTEIRKVAELAKKYAIPIQISNSRGGNDGSVFVPEGAVDIPLSWPGAYAHSFIEKIVRSDLEALTKLIAAIVEDWK
;
A
#
# COMPACT_ATOMS: atom_id res chain seq x y z
N MET A 1 -73.17 62.92 10.58
CA MET A 1 -72.28 62.56 9.45
C MET A 1 -70.98 61.94 9.99
N LYS A 2 -70.89 60.64 9.95
CA LYS A 2 -69.65 59.90 10.39
C LYS A 2 -68.99 59.33 9.12
N ARG A 3 -67.75 59.76 8.84
CA ARG A 3 -66.98 59.28 7.72
C ARG A 3 -66.26 58.03 8.16
N HIS A 4 -66.46 56.86 7.48
CA HIS A 4 -65.70 55.67 7.61
C HIS A 4 -64.52 55.75 6.64
N THR A 5 -63.32 55.73 7.19
CA THR A 5 -62.07 55.51 6.42
C THR A 5 -61.71 54.04 6.43
N SER A 6 -61.78 53.37 5.27
CA SER A 6 -61.38 52.03 5.09
C SER A 6 -59.84 51.97 4.76
N SER A 7 -59.07 51.42 5.64
CA SER A 7 -57.63 51.17 5.39
C SER A 7 -57.46 49.85 4.63
N VAL A 8 -56.93 49.92 3.42
CA VAL A 8 -56.53 48.73 2.62
C VAL A 8 -55.12 48.30 3.04
N LEU A 9 -55.05 47.11 3.63
CA LEU A 9 -53.79 46.48 3.99
C LEU A 9 -53.21 45.74 2.74
N VAL A 10 -52.16 46.27 2.16
CA VAL A 10 -51.42 45.60 1.06
C VAL A 10 -50.40 44.61 1.67
N LEU A 11 -50.69 43.32 1.59
CA LEU A 11 -49.73 42.29 1.90
C LEU A 11 -48.75 42.10 0.70
N ALA A 12 -47.51 42.46 0.91
CA ALA A 12 -46.42 42.11 -0.01
C ALA A 12 -45.97 40.65 0.21
N PRO A 13 -45.82 39.85 -0.84
CA PRO A 13 -45.29 38.48 -0.67
C PRO A 13 -43.80 38.53 -0.31
N ILE A 14 -43.44 37.96 0.84
CA ILE A 14 -42.04 37.70 1.21
C ILE A 14 -41.59 36.46 0.44
N ILE A 15 -40.79 36.66 -0.62
CA ILE A 15 -40.13 35.58 -1.36
C ILE A 15 -38.95 35.13 -0.49
N PHE A 16 -39.09 33.98 0.16
CA PHE A 16 -37.98 33.26 0.79
C PHE A 16 -37.11 32.68 -0.32
N VAL A 17 -36.02 33.36 -0.67
CA VAL A 17 -34.94 32.77 -1.47
C VAL A 17 -34.11 31.92 -0.52
N THR A 18 -34.38 30.61 -0.50
CA THR A 18 -33.49 29.64 0.14
C THR A 18 -32.24 29.53 -0.73
N LEU A 19 -31.18 30.26 -0.35
CA LEU A 19 -29.83 29.98 -0.84
C LEU A 19 -29.45 28.57 -0.33
N PHE A 20 -29.53 27.57 -1.21
CA PHE A 20 -28.77 26.32 -1.02
C PHE A 20 -27.31 26.70 -1.20
N ALA A 21 -26.62 27.02 -0.13
CA ALA A 21 -25.16 26.99 -0.09
C ALA A 21 -24.75 25.52 -0.32
N ALA A 22 -24.33 25.21 -1.53
CA ALA A 22 -23.58 23.99 -1.78
C ALA A 22 -22.36 24.04 -0.84
N GLN A 23 -22.37 23.25 0.22
CA GLN A 23 -21.21 23.05 1.05
C GLN A 23 -20.16 22.41 0.13
N ASN A 24 -19.24 23.21 -0.38
CA ASN A 24 -18.01 22.72 -0.98
C ASN A 24 -17.27 21.95 0.13
N LYS A 25 -17.56 20.66 0.25
CA LYS A 25 -16.84 19.77 1.14
C LYS A 25 -15.41 19.73 0.60
N GLU A 26 -14.45 20.20 1.37
CA GLU A 26 -13.05 20.05 0.99
C GLU A 26 -12.78 18.59 0.63
N PRO A 27 -11.99 18.34 -0.42
CA PRO A 27 -11.67 16.97 -0.81
C PRO A 27 -11.02 16.26 0.37
N ALA A 28 -11.36 14.98 0.56
CA ALA A 28 -10.82 14.18 1.64
C ALA A 28 -9.29 14.16 1.58
N SER A 29 -8.64 14.39 2.73
CA SER A 29 -7.18 14.34 2.79
C SER A 29 -6.66 12.93 2.48
N SER A 30 -5.43 12.82 1.95
CA SER A 30 -4.79 11.51 1.74
C SER A 30 -4.72 10.70 3.03
N TRP A 31 -4.58 11.35 4.19
CA TRP A 31 -4.62 10.70 5.50
C TRP A 31 -5.97 10.09 5.84
N ASP A 32 -7.07 10.77 5.54
CA ASP A 32 -8.42 10.24 5.77
C ASP A 32 -8.79 9.14 4.77
N LEU A 33 -8.29 9.25 3.54
CA LEU A 33 -8.40 8.19 2.54
C LEU A 33 -7.61 6.95 2.98
N PHE A 34 -6.38 7.13 3.45
CA PHE A 34 -5.55 6.05 3.99
C PHE A 34 -6.25 5.29 5.12
N LYS A 35 -6.78 6.00 6.12
CA LYS A 35 -7.52 5.37 7.23
C LYS A 35 -8.71 4.51 6.77
N LYS A 36 -9.31 4.84 5.65
CA LYS A 36 -10.43 4.06 5.07
C LYS A 36 -9.92 2.88 4.25
N ILE A 37 -9.01 3.14 3.31
CA ILE A 37 -8.56 2.13 2.34
C ILE A 37 -7.73 1.02 3.00
N VAL A 38 -6.95 1.34 4.04
CA VAL A 38 -6.11 0.37 4.75
C VAL A 38 -6.94 -0.70 5.47
N LEU A 39 -8.19 -0.42 5.82
CA LEU A 39 -9.09 -1.36 6.49
C LEU A 39 -9.78 -2.32 5.52
N ILE A 40 -9.78 -2.02 4.21
CA ILE A 40 -10.41 -2.87 3.20
C ILE A 40 -9.53 -4.11 2.99
N PRO A 41 -10.08 -5.34 3.12
CA PRO A 41 -9.33 -6.54 2.83
C PRO A 41 -9.06 -6.69 1.33
N GLY A 42 -7.87 -7.14 0.97
CA GLY A 42 -7.48 -7.32 -0.42
C GLY A 42 -6.05 -7.85 -0.53
N ILE A 43 -5.87 -9.16 -0.32
CA ILE A 43 -4.60 -9.82 -0.59
C ILE A 43 -4.38 -9.94 -2.09
N SER A 44 -3.14 -10.23 -2.51
CA SER A 44 -2.80 -10.49 -3.91
C SER A 44 -3.78 -11.48 -4.55
N SER A 45 -4.34 -11.10 -5.70
CA SER A 45 -5.42 -11.76 -6.47
C SER A 45 -6.84 -11.60 -5.88
N GLN A 46 -7.06 -10.81 -4.83
CA GLN A 46 -8.38 -10.56 -4.22
C GLN A 46 -8.60 -9.08 -3.87
N GLU A 47 -8.04 -8.16 -4.65
CA GLU A 47 -8.05 -6.70 -4.42
C GLU A 47 -9.35 -6.01 -4.85
N GLY A 48 -10.29 -6.72 -5.45
CA GLY A 48 -11.47 -6.14 -6.09
C GLY A 48 -12.21 -5.10 -5.25
N LYS A 49 -12.35 -5.32 -3.93
CA LYS A 49 -12.99 -4.35 -3.02
C LYS A 49 -12.20 -3.05 -2.88
N VAL A 50 -10.88 -3.11 -2.97
CA VAL A 50 -10.01 -1.94 -2.93
C VAL A 50 -10.16 -1.13 -4.21
N SER A 51 -10.10 -1.82 -5.35
CA SER A 51 -10.33 -1.21 -6.66
C SER A 51 -11.71 -0.56 -6.74
N ASP A 52 -12.75 -1.21 -6.21
CA ASP A 52 -14.12 -0.67 -6.15
C ASP A 52 -14.20 0.59 -5.28
N PHE A 53 -13.53 0.60 -4.13
CA PHE A 53 -13.47 1.78 -3.25
C PHE A 53 -12.77 2.96 -3.94
N ILE A 54 -11.63 2.72 -4.59
CA ILE A 54 -10.87 3.75 -5.30
C ILE A 54 -11.71 4.30 -6.44
N GLN A 55 -12.24 3.42 -7.30
CA GLN A 55 -13.10 3.80 -8.43
C GLN A 55 -14.33 4.58 -7.98
N GLY A 56 -14.99 4.15 -6.90
CA GLY A 56 -16.17 4.83 -6.35
C GLY A 56 -15.87 6.16 -5.67
N THR A 57 -14.60 6.44 -5.35
CA THR A 57 -14.16 7.70 -4.73
C THR A 57 -13.75 8.73 -5.79
N LEU A 58 -13.28 8.29 -6.95
CA LEU A 58 -12.88 9.16 -8.05
C LEU A 58 -14.09 9.93 -8.64
N PRO A 59 -13.91 11.18 -9.08
CA PRO A 59 -14.94 11.93 -9.78
C PRO A 59 -15.44 11.21 -11.03
N SER A 60 -16.75 11.21 -11.27
CA SER A 60 -17.36 10.57 -12.44
C SER A 60 -16.91 11.16 -13.78
N SER A 61 -16.30 12.35 -13.78
CA SER A 61 -15.66 12.95 -14.94
C SER A 61 -14.39 12.23 -15.40
N LEU A 62 -13.73 11.49 -14.50
CA LEU A 62 -12.59 10.67 -14.82
C LEU A 62 -13.07 9.29 -15.30
N LYS A 63 -12.75 8.96 -16.56
CA LYS A 63 -13.16 7.70 -17.17
C LYS A 63 -12.23 6.57 -16.71
N VAL A 64 -12.58 5.93 -15.60
CA VAL A 64 -11.82 4.80 -15.06
C VAL A 64 -12.00 3.58 -15.94
N GLN A 65 -10.89 2.98 -16.34
CA GLN A 65 -10.80 1.71 -17.04
C GLN A 65 -10.43 0.61 -16.04
N ARG A 66 -10.79 -0.63 -16.36
CA ARG A 66 -10.46 -1.80 -15.54
C ARG A 66 -10.14 -2.98 -16.45
N ASP A 67 -9.09 -3.71 -16.16
CA ASP A 67 -8.77 -4.96 -16.84
C ASP A 67 -9.33 -6.21 -16.12
N ALA A 68 -9.10 -7.37 -16.73
CA ALA A 68 -9.57 -8.65 -16.19
C ALA A 68 -8.88 -9.06 -14.88
N LYS A 69 -7.74 -8.46 -14.54
CA LYS A 69 -7.02 -8.69 -13.28
C LYS A 69 -7.50 -7.79 -12.14
N ALA A 70 -8.36 -6.83 -12.44
CA ALA A 70 -8.81 -5.75 -11.56
C ALA A 70 -7.83 -4.59 -11.38
N ASN A 71 -6.77 -4.47 -12.19
CA ASN A 71 -6.07 -3.20 -12.34
C ASN A 71 -7.07 -2.13 -12.75
N ILE A 72 -6.99 -0.95 -12.17
CA ILE A 72 -7.80 0.20 -12.55
C ILE A 72 -6.92 1.39 -12.88
N TRP A 73 -7.30 2.15 -13.89
CA TRP A 73 -6.58 3.37 -14.27
C TRP A 73 -7.50 4.36 -14.99
N PHE A 74 -7.08 5.61 -15.00
CA PHE A 74 -7.65 6.62 -15.89
C PHE A 74 -6.53 7.42 -16.57
N THR A 75 -6.84 7.98 -17.72
CA THR A 75 -5.91 8.81 -18.50
C THR A 75 -6.56 10.14 -18.84
N VAL A 76 -5.81 11.24 -18.65
CA VAL A 76 -6.23 12.60 -18.96
C VAL A 76 -5.17 13.29 -19.81
N GLY A 77 -5.62 14.17 -20.69
CA GLY A 77 -4.76 14.92 -21.61
C GLY A 77 -4.31 14.11 -22.81
N GLU A 78 -3.56 14.73 -23.66
CA GLU A 78 -2.96 14.17 -24.88
C GLU A 78 -1.64 14.85 -25.19
N GLY A 79 -0.74 14.14 -25.86
CA GLY A 79 0.61 14.63 -26.19
C GLY A 79 1.72 13.96 -25.37
N ARG A 80 2.90 14.52 -25.46
CA ARG A 80 4.10 14.04 -24.77
C ARG A 80 4.65 15.13 -23.86
N PRO A 81 5.29 14.79 -22.74
CA PRO A 81 5.53 13.41 -22.26
C PRO A 81 4.25 12.73 -21.74
N HIS A 82 4.22 11.37 -21.80
CA HIS A 82 3.24 10.55 -21.10
C HIS A 82 3.80 10.15 -19.74
N LEU A 83 3.15 10.60 -18.65
CA LEU A 83 3.51 10.30 -17.28
C LEU A 83 2.52 9.27 -16.71
N LEU A 84 3.04 8.15 -16.21
CA LEU A 84 2.28 7.15 -15.47
C LEU A 84 2.64 7.23 -14.00
N PHE A 85 1.63 7.31 -13.15
CA PHE A 85 1.75 7.10 -11.70
C PHE A 85 1.05 5.79 -11.37
N VAL A 86 1.74 4.91 -10.65
CA VAL A 86 1.22 3.57 -10.31
C VAL A 86 1.48 3.26 -8.85
N ALA A 87 0.49 2.67 -8.17
CA ALA A 87 0.53 2.25 -6.77
C ALA A 87 -0.16 0.90 -6.65
N HIS A 88 0.44 -0.07 -5.95
CA HIS A 88 -0.18 -1.38 -5.82
C HIS A 88 -1.27 -1.42 -4.75
N SER A 89 -2.32 -2.17 -5.02
CA SER A 89 -3.51 -2.24 -4.18
C SER A 89 -3.62 -3.51 -3.35
N ASP A 90 -2.77 -4.49 -3.57
CA ASP A 90 -2.73 -5.70 -2.75
C ASP A 90 -2.03 -5.50 -1.41
N GLU A 91 -2.20 -6.47 -0.55
CA GLU A 91 -1.52 -6.60 0.72
C GLU A 91 -1.10 -8.04 0.94
N LEU A 92 -0.08 -8.26 1.74
CA LEU A 92 0.35 -9.58 2.18
C LEU A 92 -0.74 -10.27 3.01
N GLY A 93 -0.89 -11.57 2.85
CA GLY A 93 -1.83 -12.38 3.62
C GLY A 93 -1.73 -13.84 3.27
N PHE A 94 -2.82 -14.56 3.46
CA PHE A 94 -2.91 -15.98 3.14
C PHE A 94 -4.21 -16.28 2.40
N VAL A 95 -4.21 -17.41 1.71
CA VAL A 95 -5.43 -18.10 1.29
C VAL A 95 -5.53 -19.42 2.05
N ILE A 96 -6.76 -19.84 2.34
CA ILE A 96 -7.00 -21.19 2.84
C ILE A 96 -6.69 -22.17 1.72
N ASP A 97 -5.73 -23.04 1.95
CA ASP A 97 -5.33 -24.08 1.02
C ASP A 97 -6.14 -25.36 1.23
N LYS A 98 -6.40 -25.71 2.50
CA LYS A 98 -7.17 -26.88 2.89
C LYS A 98 -7.76 -26.73 4.28
N ILE A 99 -8.95 -27.32 4.51
CA ILE A 99 -9.51 -27.49 5.85
C ILE A 99 -9.20 -28.92 6.31
N THR A 100 -8.69 -29.07 7.53
CA THR A 100 -8.35 -30.36 8.09
C THR A 100 -9.57 -31.09 8.68
N PRO A 101 -9.55 -32.42 8.83
CA PRO A 101 -10.62 -33.14 9.52
C PRO A 101 -10.87 -32.65 10.96
N GLN A 102 -9.87 -32.04 11.60
CA GLN A 102 -9.94 -31.48 12.95
C GLN A 102 -10.52 -30.06 12.99
N GLY A 103 -10.90 -29.49 11.84
CA GLY A 103 -11.52 -28.16 11.75
C GLY A 103 -10.55 -26.99 11.74
N THR A 104 -9.24 -27.24 11.62
CA THR A 104 -8.26 -26.18 11.40
C THR A 104 -8.10 -25.87 9.90
N ALA A 105 -7.53 -24.74 9.55
CA ALA A 105 -7.26 -24.36 8.16
C ALA A 105 -5.76 -24.26 7.89
N LEU A 106 -5.28 -25.01 6.91
CA LEU A 106 -3.92 -24.87 6.39
C LEU A 106 -3.87 -23.66 5.46
N LEU A 107 -2.85 -22.81 5.64
CA LEU A 107 -2.72 -21.53 4.96
C LEU A 107 -1.58 -21.58 3.97
N ARG A 108 -1.78 -20.96 2.80
CA ARG A 108 -0.74 -20.68 1.82
C ARG A 108 -0.52 -19.17 1.73
N ALA A 109 0.73 -18.73 1.93
CA ALA A 109 1.10 -17.33 1.92
C ALA A 109 0.86 -16.67 0.54
N ARG A 110 0.52 -15.40 0.57
CA ARG A 110 0.48 -14.47 -0.54
C ARG A 110 1.44 -13.33 -0.22
N GLY A 111 2.61 -13.32 -0.89
CA GLY A 111 3.69 -12.38 -0.70
C GLY A 111 4.66 -12.73 0.44
N GLY A 112 5.59 -11.84 0.71
CA GLY A 112 6.76 -12.04 1.59
C GLY A 112 6.49 -11.78 3.07
N LEU A 113 5.60 -12.54 3.70
CA LEU A 113 5.30 -12.42 5.13
C LEU A 113 6.48 -12.86 6.03
N LEU A 114 6.71 -12.13 7.10
CA LEU A 114 7.63 -12.53 8.17
C LEU A 114 6.96 -13.64 9.01
N ALA A 115 7.42 -14.88 8.86
CA ALA A 115 6.84 -16.05 9.53
C ALA A 115 6.70 -15.87 11.05
N GLN A 116 7.75 -15.36 11.70
CA GLN A 116 7.77 -15.11 13.14
C GLN A 116 6.75 -14.04 13.58
N ALA A 117 6.37 -13.14 12.68
CA ALA A 117 5.35 -12.13 12.96
C ALA A 117 3.92 -12.70 12.93
N CYS A 118 3.72 -13.87 12.32
CA CYS A 118 2.40 -14.50 12.16
C CYS A 118 2.00 -15.37 13.36
N GLU A 119 2.97 -15.94 14.05
CA GLU A 119 2.72 -16.88 15.14
C GLU A 119 2.02 -16.22 16.35
N ALA A 120 1.12 -16.96 17.00
CA ALA A 120 0.34 -16.53 18.15
C ALA A 120 -0.45 -15.21 17.92
N ARG A 121 -0.93 -15.00 16.70
CA ARG A 121 -1.66 -13.79 16.31
C ARG A 121 -3.08 -14.12 15.84
N PRO A 122 -4.02 -13.18 16.06
CA PRO A 122 -5.35 -13.28 15.51
C PRO A 122 -5.37 -12.90 14.02
N PHE A 123 -6.12 -13.67 13.26
CA PHE A 123 -6.39 -13.45 11.84
C PHE A 123 -7.89 -13.40 11.60
N VAL A 124 -8.28 -12.87 10.46
CA VAL A 124 -9.66 -12.81 10.00
C VAL A 124 -9.76 -13.49 8.64
N ILE A 125 -10.64 -14.49 8.56
CA ILE A 125 -11.04 -15.11 7.31
C ILE A 125 -12.22 -14.33 6.76
N HIS A 126 -12.14 -13.91 5.51
CA HIS A 126 -13.26 -13.26 4.84
C HIS A 126 -14.08 -14.31 4.07
N THR A 127 -15.20 -14.71 4.65
CA THR A 127 -16.10 -15.72 4.06
C THR A 127 -17.33 -15.06 3.42
N SER A 128 -18.09 -15.84 2.65
CA SER A 128 -19.37 -15.40 2.08
C SER A 128 -20.45 -15.16 3.14
N LYS A 129 -20.30 -15.72 4.35
CA LYS A 129 -21.22 -15.54 5.49
C LYS A 129 -20.81 -14.41 6.43
N GLY A 130 -19.67 -13.77 6.17
CA GLY A 130 -19.07 -12.72 7.01
C GLY A 130 -17.69 -13.10 7.52
N PRO A 131 -17.06 -12.24 8.34
CA PRO A 131 -15.72 -12.49 8.87
C PRO A 131 -15.74 -13.58 9.95
N VAL A 132 -14.76 -14.48 9.90
CA VAL A 132 -14.51 -15.52 10.93
C VAL A 132 -13.13 -15.28 11.50
N GLU A 133 -13.01 -15.23 12.82
CA GLU A 133 -11.71 -15.05 13.48
C GLU A 133 -11.03 -16.40 13.72
N GLY A 134 -9.72 -16.43 13.64
CA GLY A 134 -8.88 -17.57 13.97
C GLY A 134 -7.52 -17.12 14.49
N VAL A 135 -6.76 -18.08 15.00
CA VAL A 135 -5.43 -17.84 15.57
C VAL A 135 -4.42 -18.78 14.93
N ILE A 136 -3.32 -18.25 14.41
CA ILE A 136 -2.17 -19.09 14.03
C ILE A 136 -1.48 -19.52 15.33
N GLN A 137 -1.35 -20.82 15.51
CA GLN A 137 -0.71 -21.38 16.70
C GLN A 137 0.80 -21.14 16.67
N PRO A 138 1.42 -20.99 17.84
CA PRO A 138 2.88 -20.98 17.90
C PRO A 138 3.43 -22.35 17.54
N ARG A 139 4.60 -22.39 16.93
CA ARG A 139 5.25 -23.66 16.55
C ARG A 139 5.55 -24.52 17.79
N PRO A 140 5.43 -25.85 17.69
CA PRO A 140 5.70 -26.76 18.81
C PRO A 140 7.11 -26.66 19.36
N ASP A 141 8.11 -26.39 18.52
CA ASP A 141 9.53 -26.26 18.90
C ASP A 141 9.81 -24.99 19.72
N TYR A 142 8.95 -23.98 19.66
CA TYR A 142 9.05 -22.77 20.48
C TYR A 142 9.03 -23.09 21.99
N TYR A 143 8.23 -24.05 22.41
CA TYR A 143 8.16 -24.47 23.80
C TYR A 143 9.32 -25.43 24.15
N GLN A 144 9.83 -26.21 23.22
CA GLN A 144 10.96 -27.12 23.44
C GLN A 144 12.27 -26.38 23.66
N SER A 145 12.53 -25.29 22.90
CA SER A 145 13.72 -24.48 23.05
C SER A 145 13.80 -23.77 24.41
N GLN A 146 12.66 -23.45 25.02
CA GLN A 146 12.59 -22.84 26.35
C GLN A 146 12.85 -23.85 27.48
N SER A 147 12.49 -25.11 27.31
CA SER A 147 12.74 -26.17 28.31
C SER A 147 14.23 -26.56 28.38
N THR A 148 14.95 -26.51 27.26
CA THR A 148 16.39 -26.77 27.23
C THR A 148 17.24 -25.61 27.73
N GLY A 149 16.77 -24.35 27.62
CA GLY A 149 17.45 -23.16 28.13
C GLY A 149 17.42 -22.99 29.65
N ARG A 150 16.48 -23.64 30.35
CA ARG A 150 16.42 -23.59 31.82
C ARG A 150 17.39 -24.55 32.52
N ALA A 151 17.89 -25.57 31.81
CA ALA A 151 18.83 -26.54 32.37
C ALA A 151 20.31 -26.14 32.30
N SER A 152 20.67 -25.06 31.57
CA SER A 152 22.07 -24.69 31.31
C SER A 152 22.54 -23.39 31.96
N SER A 153 21.78 -22.78 32.90
CA SER A 153 22.16 -21.49 33.51
C SER A 153 23.04 -21.60 34.75
N GLN A 154 23.87 -22.66 34.87
CA GLN A 154 24.83 -22.76 35.98
C GLN A 154 26.28 -22.53 35.61
N ASN A 155 26.62 -22.11 34.39
CA ASN A 155 27.97 -21.71 34.05
C ASN A 155 27.99 -20.30 33.46
N PRO A 156 28.81 -19.36 33.99
CA PRO A 156 28.96 -18.04 33.39
C PRO A 156 29.61 -18.14 32.02
N PRO A 157 29.24 -17.32 31.04
CA PRO A 157 29.79 -17.39 29.69
C PRO A 157 31.26 -17.02 29.72
N GLN A 158 32.13 -17.99 29.33
CA GLN A 158 33.47 -17.66 28.94
C GLN A 158 33.45 -16.88 27.62
N SER A 159 34.09 -15.71 27.63
CA SER A 159 34.26 -14.85 26.48
C SER A 159 35.04 -15.58 25.38
N GLN A 160 34.34 -16.07 24.36
CA GLN A 160 34.98 -16.44 23.10
C GLN A 160 34.79 -15.30 22.11
N THR A 161 35.84 -14.53 21.91
CA THR A 161 36.01 -13.62 20.77
C THR A 161 36.24 -14.47 19.50
N GLY A 162 35.14 -14.92 18.90
CA GLY A 162 35.12 -15.57 17.62
C GLY A 162 34.24 -14.77 16.66
N ALA A 163 34.87 -14.09 15.70
CA ALA A 163 34.16 -13.38 14.64
C ALA A 163 33.31 -14.35 13.84
N ALA A 164 31.99 -14.28 14.00
CA ALA A 164 31.07 -14.99 13.14
C ALA A 164 31.15 -14.41 11.72
N GLN A 165 31.71 -15.17 10.80
CA GLN A 165 31.67 -14.87 9.39
C GLN A 165 30.22 -15.01 8.90
N ALA A 166 29.61 -13.91 8.50
CA ALA A 166 28.35 -13.92 7.76
C ALA A 166 28.58 -14.55 6.38
N PRO A 167 27.68 -15.42 5.90
CA PRO A 167 27.80 -15.96 4.55
C PRO A 167 27.65 -14.83 3.54
N SER A 168 28.71 -14.57 2.77
CA SER A 168 28.71 -13.66 1.64
C SER A 168 27.96 -14.32 0.47
N GLN A 169 26.68 -14.02 0.30
CA GLN A 169 26.01 -14.23 -0.97
C GLN A 169 26.20 -13.01 -1.84
N THR A 170 27.26 -13.00 -2.64
CA THR A 170 27.39 -12.13 -3.79
C THR A 170 26.48 -12.69 -4.89
N ALA A 171 25.23 -12.23 -4.93
CA ALA A 171 24.38 -12.44 -6.09
C ALA A 171 24.93 -11.57 -7.22
N SER A 172 25.54 -12.17 -8.23
CA SER A 172 25.91 -11.51 -9.47
C SER A 172 24.63 -11.19 -10.25
N PHE A 173 24.40 -9.92 -10.51
CA PHE A 173 23.31 -9.42 -11.36
C PHE A 173 23.53 -9.94 -12.79
N ASN A 174 22.61 -10.79 -13.27
CA ASN A 174 22.56 -11.22 -14.67
C ASN A 174 21.29 -10.62 -15.32
N PRO A 175 21.40 -9.61 -16.16
CA PRO A 175 20.25 -8.93 -16.75
C PRO A 175 19.43 -9.77 -17.74
N ALA A 176 19.86 -11.00 -18.03
CA ALA A 176 19.15 -11.91 -18.95
C ALA A 176 18.25 -12.95 -18.25
N GLN A 177 18.18 -12.97 -16.93
CA GLN A 177 17.27 -13.86 -16.22
C GLN A 177 15.93 -13.18 -16.02
N LYS A 178 14.88 -13.68 -16.72
CA LYS A 178 13.48 -13.36 -16.39
C LYS A 178 13.27 -13.67 -14.90
N PRO A 179 12.55 -12.79 -14.17
CA PRO A 179 12.17 -13.09 -12.80
C PRO A 179 11.40 -14.41 -12.79
N THR A 180 11.99 -15.42 -12.18
CA THR A 180 11.29 -16.67 -11.92
C THR A 180 10.28 -16.37 -10.83
N PRO A 181 8.98 -16.72 -11.01
CA PRO A 181 8.02 -16.61 -9.93
C PRO A 181 8.61 -17.23 -8.68
N ALA A 182 8.55 -16.52 -7.55
CA ALA A 182 9.06 -17.03 -6.29
C ALA A 182 8.37 -18.37 -6.01
N GLN A 183 9.08 -19.47 -6.28
CA GLN A 183 8.60 -20.77 -5.88
C GLN A 183 8.63 -20.81 -4.36
N PRO A 184 7.63 -21.41 -3.70
CA PRO A 184 7.68 -21.63 -2.27
C PRO A 184 8.99 -22.32 -1.96
N GLN A 185 9.83 -21.70 -1.14
CA GLN A 185 11.06 -22.34 -0.71
C GLN A 185 10.67 -23.65 -0.02
N ALA A 186 11.18 -24.77 -0.49
CA ALA A 186 10.98 -26.07 0.10
C ALA A 186 11.43 -25.99 1.57
N GLY A 187 10.48 -26.03 2.52
CA GLY A 187 10.72 -25.89 3.96
C GLY A 187 9.87 -24.83 4.67
N GLN A 188 9.00 -24.07 3.99
CA GLN A 188 7.98 -23.26 4.69
C GLN A 188 6.94 -24.24 5.23
N GLU A 189 6.99 -24.47 6.55
CA GLU A 189 5.90 -25.16 7.27
C GLU A 189 4.59 -24.42 6.98
N ALA A 190 3.58 -25.19 6.58
CA ALA A 190 2.26 -24.63 6.31
C ALA A 190 1.73 -24.01 7.61
N PHE A 191 1.38 -22.73 7.59
CA PHE A 191 0.71 -22.11 8.74
C PHE A 191 -0.64 -22.79 8.95
N GLU A 192 -0.94 -23.12 10.21
CA GLU A 192 -2.20 -23.71 10.60
C GLU A 192 -3.00 -22.72 11.44
N LEU A 193 -4.23 -22.43 10.99
CA LEU A 193 -5.15 -21.51 11.65
C LEU A 193 -6.18 -22.30 12.45
N TYR A 194 -6.19 -22.08 13.74
CA TYR A 194 -7.18 -22.64 14.66
C TYR A 194 -8.43 -21.76 14.69
N LEU A 195 -9.61 -22.38 14.55
CA LEU A 195 -10.91 -21.72 14.42
C LEU A 195 -11.85 -21.91 15.62
N GLY A 196 -11.41 -22.66 16.64
CA GLY A 196 -12.24 -22.97 17.81
C GLY A 196 -13.33 -24.01 17.56
N VAL A 197 -13.22 -24.77 16.47
CA VAL A 197 -14.14 -25.88 16.10
C VAL A 197 -13.37 -27.20 16.10
N SER A 198 -14.08 -28.33 16.04
CA SER A 198 -13.54 -29.68 16.23
C SER A 198 -13.61 -30.55 14.98
N SER A 199 -14.24 -30.04 13.90
CA SER A 199 -14.41 -30.79 12.66
C SER A 199 -14.45 -29.91 11.43
N GLU A 200 -14.11 -30.49 10.29
CA GLU A 200 -14.24 -29.83 8.98
C GLU A 200 -15.66 -29.35 8.73
N GLN A 201 -16.67 -30.17 9.12
CA GLN A 201 -18.07 -29.80 8.95
C GLN A 201 -18.44 -28.54 9.72
N GLU A 202 -17.98 -28.40 10.95
CA GLU A 202 -18.18 -27.18 11.75
C GLU A 202 -17.48 -25.97 11.15
N ALA A 203 -16.23 -26.11 10.68
CA ALA A 203 -15.52 -25.02 9.99
C ALA A 203 -16.27 -24.56 8.73
N ARG A 204 -16.74 -25.50 7.92
CA ARG A 204 -17.55 -25.20 6.73
C ARG A 204 -18.89 -24.57 7.08
N ALA A 205 -19.49 -24.95 8.21
CA ALA A 205 -20.73 -24.33 8.70
C ALA A 205 -20.55 -22.84 9.03
N LEU A 206 -19.35 -22.41 9.44
CA LEU A 206 -18.99 -20.99 9.59
C LEU A 206 -18.83 -20.25 8.25
N GLY A 207 -18.84 -20.96 7.12
CA GLY A 207 -18.63 -20.41 5.79
C GLY A 207 -17.16 -20.45 5.33
N VAL A 208 -16.30 -21.11 6.12
CA VAL A 208 -14.88 -21.27 5.76
C VAL A 208 -14.74 -22.22 4.58
N ALA A 209 -13.98 -21.84 3.59
CA ALA A 209 -13.75 -22.60 2.37
C ALA A 209 -12.33 -22.34 1.83
N GLU A 210 -11.83 -23.28 1.04
CA GLU A 210 -10.59 -23.13 0.30
C GLU A 210 -10.67 -21.88 -0.59
N GLY A 211 -9.57 -21.15 -0.72
CA GLY A 211 -9.50 -19.89 -1.46
C GLY A 211 -9.98 -18.65 -0.69
N ASN A 212 -10.63 -18.79 0.48
CA ASN A 212 -10.93 -17.62 1.29
C ASN A 212 -9.65 -16.90 1.69
N GLN A 213 -9.65 -15.55 1.59
CA GLN A 213 -8.55 -14.75 2.06
C GLN A 213 -8.50 -14.69 3.58
N VAL A 214 -7.29 -14.73 4.10
CA VAL A 214 -6.99 -14.66 5.53
C VAL A 214 -5.97 -13.55 5.74
N ILE A 215 -6.35 -12.55 6.52
CA ILE A 215 -5.49 -11.39 6.80
C ILE A 215 -5.31 -11.24 8.30
N PHE A 216 -4.27 -10.54 8.70
CA PHE A 216 -4.15 -10.09 10.09
C PHE A 216 -5.38 -9.28 10.50
N LYS A 217 -5.83 -9.44 11.73
CA LYS A 217 -6.88 -8.59 12.28
C LYS A 217 -6.39 -7.15 12.33
N LYS A 218 -6.88 -6.31 11.42
CA LYS A 218 -6.46 -4.91 11.28
C LYS A 218 -6.96 -4.07 12.44
N LYS A 219 -6.07 -3.19 12.93
CA LYS A 219 -6.39 -2.16 13.91
C LYS A 219 -5.60 -0.92 13.57
N LEU A 220 -6.26 0.25 13.56
CA LEU A 220 -5.57 1.53 13.51
C LEU A 220 -5.13 1.89 14.93
N VAL A 221 -3.83 2.02 15.14
CA VAL A 221 -3.25 2.39 16.42
C VAL A 221 -2.56 3.74 16.26
N GLU A 222 -3.17 4.78 16.77
CA GLU A 222 -2.56 6.09 16.83
C GLU A 222 -1.54 6.10 17.97
N LEU A 223 -0.24 6.16 17.61
CA LEU A 223 0.86 6.15 18.57
C LEU A 223 1.15 7.55 19.12
N ALA A 224 0.91 8.55 18.28
CA ALA A 224 0.99 9.98 18.59
C ALA A 224 0.11 10.73 17.56
N PRO A 225 -0.14 12.06 17.75
CA PRO A 225 -0.90 12.86 16.83
C PRO A 225 -0.43 12.69 15.43
N ASP A 226 -0.37 12.29 14.51
CA ASP A 226 0.19 12.16 13.16
C ASP A 226 1.03 10.88 12.93
N ILE A 227 1.09 9.95 13.91
CA ILE A 227 1.80 8.69 13.76
C ILE A 227 0.83 7.53 13.93
N MET A 228 0.67 6.74 12.87
CA MET A 228 -0.21 5.58 12.84
C MET A 228 0.62 4.30 12.74
N SER A 229 0.21 3.28 13.48
CA SER A 229 0.65 1.91 13.27
C SER A 229 -0.54 1.05 12.89
N THR A 230 -0.38 0.28 11.83
CA THR A 230 -1.39 -0.67 11.34
C THR A 230 -0.73 -1.68 10.41
N ARG A 231 -1.53 -2.52 9.80
CA ARG A 231 -1.14 -3.49 8.78
C ARG A 231 -1.47 -2.95 7.39
N ALA A 232 -0.69 -3.35 6.39
CA ALA A 232 -0.90 -2.99 4.98
C ALA A 232 -0.76 -1.47 4.70
N VAL A 233 0.15 -0.81 5.40
CA VAL A 233 0.56 0.55 5.03
C VAL A 233 1.21 0.49 3.66
N ASP A 234 2.00 -0.53 3.42
CA ASP A 234 2.50 -1.01 2.15
C ASP A 234 1.39 -1.71 1.37
N ASP A 235 0.90 -1.22 0.23
CA ASP A 235 1.04 0.13 -0.33
C ASP A 235 -0.29 0.91 -0.31
N ARG A 236 -1.15 0.64 0.70
CA ARG A 236 -2.43 1.38 0.85
C ARG A 236 -2.21 2.87 1.12
N ALA A 237 -1.03 3.23 1.65
CA ALA A 237 -0.67 4.62 1.83
C ALA A 237 -0.34 5.27 0.48
N GLY A 238 0.40 4.61 -0.40
CA GLY A 238 0.62 5.08 -1.77
C GLY A 238 -0.67 5.16 -2.57
N CYS A 239 -1.52 4.15 -2.47
CA CYS A 239 -2.87 4.20 -3.04
C CYS A 239 -3.64 5.46 -2.59
N ALA A 240 -3.57 5.79 -1.30
CA ALA A 240 -4.25 6.96 -0.74
C ALA A 240 -3.60 8.28 -1.16
N ALA A 241 -2.26 8.33 -1.28
CA ALA A 241 -1.55 9.49 -1.78
C ALA A 241 -1.93 9.79 -3.24
N LEU A 242 -1.94 8.75 -4.08
CA LEU A 242 -2.31 8.85 -5.49
C LEU A 242 -3.77 9.28 -5.66
N LEU A 243 -4.69 8.67 -4.88
CA LEU A 243 -6.11 9.04 -4.88
C LEU A 243 -6.32 10.47 -4.36
N GLY A 244 -5.62 10.85 -3.28
CA GLY A 244 -5.67 12.21 -2.73
C GLY A 244 -5.18 13.26 -3.74
N ALA A 245 -4.11 12.97 -4.48
CA ALA A 245 -3.64 13.81 -5.57
C ALA A 245 -4.67 13.91 -6.70
N ALA A 246 -5.29 12.78 -7.09
CA ALA A 246 -6.32 12.74 -8.13
C ALA A 246 -7.53 13.63 -7.81
N LEU A 247 -7.90 13.76 -6.53
CA LEU A 247 -9.01 14.59 -6.06
C LEU A 247 -8.66 16.08 -5.97
N GLN A 248 -7.38 16.44 -5.91
CA GLN A 248 -6.93 17.83 -5.74
C GLN A 248 -6.49 18.48 -7.04
N ILE A 249 -6.07 17.69 -8.04
CA ILE A 249 -5.58 18.19 -9.33
C ILE A 249 -6.74 18.80 -10.14
N ASP A 250 -6.53 20.00 -10.66
CA ASP A 250 -7.39 20.56 -11.69
C ASP A 250 -7.05 19.96 -13.07
N TRP A 251 -7.72 18.88 -13.41
CA TRP A 251 -7.49 18.12 -14.64
C TRP A 251 -7.75 18.92 -15.92
N SER A 252 -8.52 20.01 -15.85
CA SER A 252 -8.77 20.88 -17.01
C SER A 252 -7.52 21.64 -17.48
N ARG A 253 -6.52 21.75 -16.61
CA ARG A 253 -5.23 22.41 -16.87
C ARG A 253 -4.18 21.50 -17.51
N VAL A 254 -4.41 20.20 -17.54
CA VAL A 254 -3.49 19.24 -18.17
C VAL A 254 -3.59 19.38 -19.68
N LYS A 255 -2.54 19.95 -20.30
CA LYS A 255 -2.47 20.19 -21.74
C LYS A 255 -1.07 19.88 -22.27
N GLY A 256 -0.98 19.33 -23.50
CA GLY A 256 0.26 19.05 -24.18
C GLY A 256 1.06 17.88 -23.60
N LYS A 257 0.49 17.15 -22.68
CA LYS A 257 1.05 15.93 -22.08
C LYS A 257 -0.08 14.94 -21.72
N THR A 258 0.26 13.69 -21.59
CA THR A 258 -0.65 12.63 -21.17
C THR A 258 -0.34 12.23 -19.74
N ILE A 259 -1.34 12.13 -18.88
CA ILE A 259 -1.21 11.70 -17.49
C ILE A 259 -2.09 10.48 -17.26
N THR A 260 -1.50 9.41 -16.77
CA THR A 260 -2.22 8.20 -16.35
C THR A 260 -1.99 7.96 -14.86
N PHE A 261 -3.06 7.76 -14.11
CA PHE A 261 -3.01 7.24 -12.75
C PHE A 261 -3.52 5.82 -12.77
N ALA A 262 -2.77 4.90 -12.17
CA ALA A 262 -3.10 3.48 -12.11
C ALA A 262 -2.97 2.94 -10.69
N TRP A 263 -3.89 2.06 -10.31
CA TRP A 263 -3.78 1.22 -9.13
C TRP A 263 -3.78 -0.21 -9.62
N ASP A 264 -2.66 -0.85 -9.46
CA ASP A 264 -2.46 -2.21 -9.92
C ASP A 264 -2.62 -3.24 -8.81
N VAL A 265 -2.47 -4.48 -9.15
CA VAL A 265 -2.74 -5.64 -8.30
C VAL A 265 -1.58 -6.62 -8.35
N GLU A 266 -1.50 -7.53 -7.37
CA GLU A 266 -0.55 -8.63 -7.40
C GLU A 266 0.93 -8.18 -7.49
N GLU A 267 1.30 -7.03 -6.90
CA GLU A 267 2.68 -6.57 -6.80
C GLU A 267 3.50 -7.55 -5.96
N GLU A 268 2.99 -7.89 -4.77
CA GLU A 268 3.63 -8.68 -3.71
C GLU A 268 3.97 -10.14 -4.11
N ILE A 269 3.44 -10.58 -5.24
CA ILE A 269 3.71 -11.91 -5.82
C ILE A 269 4.42 -11.84 -7.16
N GLY A 270 5.06 -10.71 -7.47
CA GLY A 270 5.95 -10.55 -8.62
C GLY A 270 5.52 -9.55 -9.67
N LEU A 271 4.99 -8.38 -9.29
CA LEU A 271 4.65 -7.25 -10.16
C LEU A 271 3.65 -7.61 -11.28
N VAL A 272 2.73 -8.55 -11.01
CA VAL A 272 1.91 -9.19 -12.05
C VAL A 272 0.93 -8.21 -12.69
N GLY A 273 0.34 -7.31 -11.90
CA GLY A 273 -0.54 -6.25 -12.38
C GLY A 273 0.20 -5.23 -13.23
N ALA A 274 1.33 -4.75 -12.74
CA ALA A 274 2.18 -3.81 -13.48
C ALA A 274 2.68 -4.42 -14.81
N GLN A 275 3.05 -5.70 -14.82
CA GLN A 275 3.39 -6.42 -16.06
C GLN A 275 2.23 -6.48 -17.06
N ALA A 276 0.98 -6.59 -16.60
CA ALA A 276 -0.18 -6.53 -17.46
C ALA A 276 -0.38 -5.11 -18.03
N LEU A 277 -0.24 -4.09 -17.18
CA LEU A 277 -0.34 -2.68 -17.58
C LEU A 277 0.76 -2.28 -18.56
N SER A 278 2.00 -2.77 -18.42
CA SER A 278 3.11 -2.41 -19.31
C SER A 278 2.91 -2.86 -20.76
N LYS A 279 2.00 -3.82 -21.01
CA LYS A 279 1.64 -4.26 -22.36
C LYS A 279 0.71 -3.27 -23.07
N ILE A 280 -0.09 -2.52 -22.32
CA ILE A 280 -1.13 -1.61 -22.85
C ILE A 280 -0.79 -0.13 -22.67
N LEU A 281 -0.07 0.23 -21.62
CA LEU A 281 0.38 1.60 -21.34
C LEU A 281 1.83 1.76 -21.79
N LYS A 282 2.13 2.83 -22.54
CA LYS A 282 3.46 3.11 -23.06
C LYS A 282 3.90 4.52 -22.62
N PRO A 283 4.20 4.71 -21.33
CA PRO A 283 4.63 6.00 -20.80
C PRO A 283 6.07 6.34 -21.19
N ASP A 284 6.42 7.64 -21.18
CA ASP A 284 7.81 8.10 -21.20
C ASP A 284 8.46 8.04 -19.82
N TYR A 285 7.65 8.34 -18.79
CA TYR A 285 8.08 8.32 -17.39
C TYR A 285 7.08 7.53 -16.55
N VAL A 286 7.58 6.70 -15.64
CA VAL A 286 6.80 6.02 -14.61
C VAL A 286 7.22 6.54 -13.25
N PHE A 287 6.25 6.93 -12.45
CA PHE A 287 6.40 7.26 -11.05
C PHE A 287 5.73 6.16 -10.25
N ALA A 288 6.48 5.11 -9.93
CA ALA A 288 5.99 4.05 -9.06
C ALA A 288 5.92 4.57 -7.63
N ILE A 289 4.74 4.42 -7.02
CA ILE A 289 4.49 4.83 -5.63
C ILE A 289 4.56 3.57 -4.80
N ASP A 290 5.42 3.57 -3.78
CA ASP A 290 5.65 2.39 -2.97
C ASP A 290 6.35 2.78 -1.65
N THR A 291 6.32 1.92 -0.62
CA THR A 291 6.95 2.19 0.67
C THR A 291 8.47 2.31 0.54
N PHE A 292 9.08 3.23 1.29
CA PHE A 292 10.52 3.22 1.55
C PHE A 292 10.77 2.67 2.94
N VAL A 293 11.39 1.51 3.05
CA VAL A 293 11.70 0.91 4.35
C VAL A 293 12.79 1.72 5.04
N SER A 294 12.38 2.48 6.05
CA SER A 294 13.28 3.36 6.80
C SER A 294 14.25 2.59 7.67
N THR A 295 15.51 2.99 7.67
CA THR A 295 16.55 2.44 8.55
C THR A 295 16.41 2.89 10.01
N ASP A 296 15.42 3.72 10.34
CA ASP A 296 14.97 3.93 11.73
C ASP A 296 14.32 2.67 12.30
N SER A 297 13.89 1.75 11.44
CA SER A 297 13.47 0.42 11.84
C SER A 297 14.67 -0.40 12.30
N PRO A 298 14.64 -1.04 13.48
CA PRO A 298 15.73 -1.91 13.95
C PRO A 298 15.91 -3.18 13.10
N LEU A 299 14.92 -3.50 12.23
CA LEU A 299 14.98 -4.64 11.32
C LEU A 299 15.79 -4.34 10.06
N GLU A 300 16.10 -3.06 9.78
CA GLU A 300 16.77 -2.66 8.56
C GLU A 300 18.27 -2.48 8.70
N ASN A 301 18.98 -2.75 7.61
CA ASN A 301 20.42 -2.59 7.56
C ASN A 301 20.81 -1.15 7.22
N LYS A 302 21.41 -0.45 8.16
CA LYS A 302 21.87 0.95 8.00
C LYS A 302 22.94 1.19 6.92
N ARG A 303 23.39 0.16 6.23
CA ARG A 303 24.33 0.29 5.09
C ARG A 303 23.65 0.86 3.83
N PHE A 304 22.33 0.77 3.74
CA PHE A 304 21.55 1.40 2.68
C PHE A 304 21.23 2.84 3.09
N GLY A 305 20.87 3.66 2.12
CA GLY A 305 20.47 5.03 2.39
C GLY A 305 19.37 5.10 3.44
N ASN A 306 19.31 6.19 4.16
CA ASN A 306 18.29 6.40 5.19
C ASN A 306 17.27 7.44 4.74
N ALA A 307 15.98 7.15 4.96
CA ALA A 307 14.92 8.14 4.93
C ALA A 307 14.22 8.14 6.30
N ILE A 308 14.27 9.28 6.96
CA ILE A 308 13.78 9.46 8.33
C ILE A 308 12.28 9.74 8.31
N LEU A 309 11.52 9.09 9.20
CA LEU A 309 10.09 9.34 9.37
C LEU A 309 9.86 10.80 9.80
N GLY A 310 8.83 11.44 9.23
CA GLY A 310 8.49 12.83 9.50
C GLY A 310 9.36 13.87 8.77
N LYS A 311 10.16 13.45 7.79
CA LYS A 311 11.04 14.35 7.01
C LYS A 311 10.61 14.51 5.54
N GLY A 312 9.41 14.07 5.20
CA GLY A 312 8.82 14.26 3.87
C GLY A 312 8.95 13.05 2.96
N ALA A 313 8.48 13.22 1.72
CA ALA A 313 8.50 12.19 0.70
C ALA A 313 9.92 11.75 0.34
N VAL A 314 10.06 10.57 -0.27
CA VAL A 314 11.35 10.01 -0.65
C VAL A 314 11.42 9.82 -2.16
N ILE A 315 12.51 10.26 -2.78
CA ILE A 315 12.90 9.86 -4.12
C ILE A 315 13.84 8.67 -3.95
N ARG A 316 13.46 7.49 -4.45
CA ARG A 316 14.31 6.30 -4.46
C ARG A 316 15.32 6.41 -5.61
N ALA A 317 16.52 6.90 -5.32
CA ALA A 317 17.55 7.11 -6.34
C ALA A 317 18.11 5.81 -6.91
N ILE A 318 18.22 4.78 -6.07
CA ILE A 318 18.67 3.43 -6.43
C ILE A 318 17.85 2.43 -5.62
N ASP A 319 17.37 1.41 -6.28
CA ASP A 319 16.82 0.21 -5.63
C ASP A 319 17.33 -1.08 -6.31
N SER A 320 16.76 -2.25 -5.97
CA SER A 320 17.22 -3.52 -6.54
C SER A 320 16.87 -3.70 -8.02
N SER A 321 15.96 -2.91 -8.53
CA SER A 321 15.42 -3.02 -9.90
C SER A 321 15.77 -1.85 -10.80
N ASN A 322 16.20 -0.69 -10.23
CA ASN A 322 16.35 0.55 -10.98
C ASN A 322 17.45 1.47 -10.44
N ILE A 323 18.05 2.26 -11.34
CA ILE A 323 18.94 3.38 -11.04
C ILE A 323 18.39 4.61 -11.75
N VAL A 324 17.82 5.55 -11.00
CA VAL A 324 17.23 6.77 -11.55
C VAL A 324 18.31 7.70 -12.11
N PRO A 325 18.17 8.23 -13.33
CA PRO A 325 19.10 9.21 -13.88
C PRO A 325 19.20 10.45 -12.98
N LYS A 326 20.42 10.93 -12.73
CA LYS A 326 20.66 12.11 -11.87
C LYS A 326 19.93 13.38 -12.35
N THR A 327 19.71 13.50 -13.64
CA THR A 327 18.95 14.60 -14.26
C THR A 327 17.50 14.59 -13.77
N GLU A 328 16.87 13.42 -13.71
CA GLU A 328 15.48 13.27 -13.30
C GLU A 328 15.31 13.44 -11.79
N ILE A 329 16.25 12.92 -10.98
CA ILE A 329 16.30 13.21 -9.54
C ILE A 329 16.34 14.72 -9.29
N ARG A 330 17.22 15.44 -10.02
CA ARG A 330 17.34 16.90 -9.89
C ARG A 330 16.03 17.60 -10.27
N LYS A 331 15.41 17.19 -11.35
CA LYS A 331 14.15 17.74 -11.85
C LYS A 331 13.02 17.61 -10.80
N VAL A 332 12.86 16.43 -10.19
CA VAL A 332 11.90 16.22 -9.09
C VAL A 332 12.26 17.09 -7.88
N ALA A 333 13.55 17.17 -7.52
CA ALA A 333 14.01 17.97 -6.39
C ALA A 333 13.78 19.49 -6.60
N GLU A 334 13.94 19.99 -7.83
CA GLU A 334 13.63 21.38 -8.18
C GLU A 334 12.13 21.68 -8.08
N LEU A 335 11.28 20.76 -8.52
CA LEU A 335 9.83 20.87 -8.33
C LEU A 335 9.45 20.87 -6.84
N ALA A 336 10.00 19.95 -6.07
CA ALA A 336 9.76 19.90 -4.63
C ALA A 336 10.17 21.22 -3.95
N LYS A 337 11.33 21.79 -4.32
CA LYS A 337 11.80 23.10 -3.84
C LYS A 337 10.85 24.22 -4.24
N LYS A 338 10.38 24.25 -5.50
CA LYS A 338 9.45 25.27 -6.01
C LYS A 338 8.15 25.31 -5.20
N TYR A 339 7.64 24.16 -4.83
CA TYR A 339 6.38 24.01 -4.09
C TYR A 339 6.56 23.89 -2.57
N ALA A 340 7.80 24.09 -2.06
CA ALA A 340 8.15 23.97 -0.64
C ALA A 340 7.74 22.62 -0.04
N ILE A 341 7.89 21.54 -0.81
CA ILE A 341 7.57 20.17 -0.38
C ILE A 341 8.80 19.54 0.25
N PRO A 342 8.74 19.05 1.49
CA PRO A 342 9.87 18.36 2.11
C PRO A 342 10.08 17.01 1.41
N ILE A 343 11.32 16.76 1.00
CA ILE A 343 11.75 15.51 0.36
C ILE A 343 13.09 15.02 0.90
N GLN A 344 13.30 13.74 0.72
CA GLN A 344 14.56 13.05 0.97
C GLN A 344 14.97 12.30 -0.30
N ILE A 345 16.27 12.08 -0.52
CA ILE A 345 16.79 11.28 -1.62
C ILE A 345 17.57 10.13 -1.01
N SER A 346 17.20 8.90 -1.33
CA SER A 346 17.78 7.74 -0.67
C SER A 346 17.78 6.49 -1.55
N ASN A 347 18.43 5.43 -1.06
CA ASN A 347 18.55 4.14 -1.73
C ASN A 347 17.81 3.06 -0.92
N SER A 348 17.13 2.16 -1.60
CA SER A 348 16.36 1.05 -1.02
C SER A 348 16.88 -0.30 -1.53
N ARG A 349 16.41 -1.39 -0.93
CA ARG A 349 16.63 -2.77 -1.41
C ARG A 349 15.45 -3.33 -2.20
N GLY A 350 14.24 -2.85 -1.97
CA GLY A 350 13.04 -3.35 -2.63
C GLY A 350 13.08 -3.10 -4.13
N GLY A 351 12.24 -3.79 -4.89
CA GLY A 351 11.88 -3.43 -6.25
C GLY A 351 10.73 -2.43 -6.26
N ASN A 352 10.14 -2.19 -7.42
CA ASN A 352 8.93 -1.39 -7.57
C ASN A 352 8.26 -1.70 -8.92
N ASP A 353 6.98 -1.37 -9.06
CA ASP A 353 6.17 -1.61 -10.27
C ASP A 353 6.66 -0.87 -11.51
N GLY A 354 7.36 0.25 -11.35
CA GLY A 354 7.90 1.01 -12.48
C GLY A 354 8.95 0.23 -13.29
N SER A 355 9.64 -0.68 -12.64
CA SER A 355 10.73 -1.46 -13.23
C SER A 355 10.31 -2.28 -14.46
N VAL A 356 9.04 -2.73 -14.52
CA VAL A 356 8.55 -3.51 -15.67
C VAL A 356 8.31 -2.67 -16.92
N PHE A 357 8.27 -1.34 -16.79
CA PHE A 357 8.13 -0.43 -17.93
C PHE A 357 9.48 0.01 -18.51
N VAL A 358 10.57 -0.18 -17.77
CA VAL A 358 11.93 0.19 -18.23
C VAL A 358 12.35 -0.55 -19.49
N PRO A 359 12.13 -1.87 -19.65
CA PRO A 359 12.41 -2.58 -20.90
C PRO A 359 11.58 -2.09 -22.09
N GLU A 360 10.44 -1.42 -21.82
CA GLU A 360 9.56 -0.84 -22.84
C GLU A 360 9.96 0.61 -23.21
N GLY A 361 11.04 1.13 -22.63
CA GLY A 361 11.64 2.45 -22.92
C GLY A 361 11.25 3.57 -21.96
N ALA A 362 10.51 3.31 -20.90
CA ALA A 362 10.17 4.31 -19.90
C ALA A 362 11.34 4.60 -18.95
N VAL A 363 11.37 5.83 -18.41
CA VAL A 363 12.24 6.18 -17.28
C VAL A 363 11.45 5.97 -15.98
N ASP A 364 11.90 5.07 -15.13
CA ASP A 364 11.30 4.81 -13.83
C ASP A 364 11.90 5.72 -12.76
N ILE A 365 11.02 6.46 -12.05
CA ILE A 365 11.36 7.42 -10.98
C ILE A 365 10.51 7.11 -9.76
N PRO A 366 10.90 6.12 -8.93
CA PRO A 366 10.08 5.72 -7.80
C PRO A 366 9.99 6.81 -6.74
N LEU A 367 8.76 7.08 -6.29
CA LEU A 367 8.42 8.01 -5.23
C LEU A 367 7.85 7.24 -4.05
N SER A 368 8.23 7.63 -2.83
CA SER A 368 7.89 6.86 -1.63
C SER A 368 7.56 7.78 -0.46
N TRP A 369 7.05 7.17 0.60
CA TRP A 369 7.08 7.72 1.96
C TRP A 369 7.95 6.82 2.83
N PRO A 370 8.63 7.34 3.85
CA PRO A 370 9.38 6.48 4.77
C PRO A 370 8.42 5.73 5.69
N GLY A 371 8.50 4.41 5.69
CA GLY A 371 7.76 3.50 6.56
C GLY A 371 8.68 2.70 7.46
N ALA A 372 8.21 2.25 8.62
CA ALA A 372 8.94 1.33 9.46
C ALA A 372 8.17 0.03 9.63
N TYR A 373 8.89 -1.08 9.74
CA TYR A 373 8.34 -2.42 9.97
C TYR A 373 7.48 -2.94 8.81
N ALA A 374 7.78 -2.56 7.57
CA ALA A 374 7.12 -3.10 6.37
C ALA A 374 7.07 -4.64 6.41
N HIS A 375 6.06 -5.24 5.79
CA HIS A 375 5.78 -6.67 5.80
C HIS A 375 5.48 -7.28 7.19
N SER A 376 5.20 -6.44 8.19
CA SER A 376 4.75 -6.86 9.51
C SER A 376 3.29 -6.46 9.78
N PHE A 377 2.78 -6.80 10.95
CA PHE A 377 1.42 -6.41 11.36
C PHE A 377 1.37 -5.07 12.11
N ILE A 378 2.53 -4.40 12.28
CA ILE A 378 2.69 -3.13 13.00
C ILE A 378 3.43 -2.08 12.18
N GLU A 379 3.23 -2.06 10.90
CA GLU A 379 3.82 -1.05 10.01
C GLU A 379 3.48 0.35 10.53
N LYS A 380 4.44 1.27 10.41
CA LYS A 380 4.32 2.62 10.95
C LYS A 380 4.52 3.67 9.87
N ILE A 381 3.65 4.67 9.87
CA ILE A 381 3.65 5.80 8.93
C ILE A 381 3.44 7.11 9.68
N VAL A 382 3.98 8.19 9.12
CA VAL A 382 3.78 9.57 9.59
C VAL A 382 2.93 10.34 8.57
N ARG A 383 1.90 11.03 9.07
CA ARG A 383 0.94 11.79 8.25
C ARG A 383 1.62 12.81 7.33
N SER A 384 2.57 13.58 7.86
CA SER A 384 3.25 14.63 7.09
C SER A 384 4.01 14.08 5.87
N ASP A 385 4.53 12.85 5.96
CA ASP A 385 5.25 12.21 4.85
C ASP A 385 4.29 11.81 3.72
N LEU A 386 3.12 11.27 4.09
CA LEU A 386 2.06 10.93 3.13
C LEU A 386 1.51 12.18 2.43
N GLU A 387 1.28 13.26 3.20
CA GLU A 387 0.81 14.53 2.64
C GLU A 387 1.87 15.18 1.73
N ALA A 388 3.17 15.05 2.08
CA ALA A 388 4.27 15.50 1.23
C ALA A 388 4.31 14.73 -0.10
N LEU A 389 4.15 13.42 -0.06
CA LEU A 389 4.07 12.58 -1.27
C LEU A 389 2.88 12.98 -2.15
N THR A 390 1.70 13.16 -1.57
CA THR A 390 0.50 13.61 -2.29
C THR A 390 0.74 14.93 -3.02
N LYS A 391 1.35 15.91 -2.33
CA LYS A 391 1.71 17.21 -2.93
C LYS A 391 2.75 17.07 -4.02
N LEU A 392 3.73 16.18 -3.85
CA LEU A 392 4.79 15.93 -4.84
C LEU A 392 4.20 15.35 -6.13
N ILE A 393 3.29 14.39 -6.03
CA ILE A 393 2.56 13.82 -7.18
C ILE A 393 1.83 14.95 -7.93
N ALA A 394 1.07 15.78 -7.22
CA ALA A 394 0.32 16.89 -7.83
C ALA A 394 1.26 17.90 -8.51
N ALA A 395 2.38 18.27 -7.87
CA ALA A 395 3.37 19.19 -8.42
C ALA A 395 4.02 18.65 -9.71
N ILE A 396 4.31 17.36 -9.77
CA ILE A 396 4.83 16.69 -10.96
C ILE A 396 3.78 16.73 -12.08
N VAL A 397 2.53 16.39 -11.77
CA VAL A 397 1.45 16.46 -12.77
C VAL A 397 1.30 17.88 -13.33
N GLU A 398 1.41 18.90 -12.50
CA GLU A 398 1.25 20.30 -12.93
C GLU A 398 2.41 20.76 -13.82
N ASP A 399 3.65 20.57 -13.40
CA ASP A 399 4.81 21.28 -13.93
C ASP A 399 5.88 20.40 -14.60
N TRP A 400 5.70 19.10 -14.72
CA TRP A 400 6.65 18.28 -15.46
C TRP A 400 6.68 18.66 -16.94
N LYS A 401 7.89 18.95 -17.42
CA LYS A 401 8.16 19.33 -18.81
C LYS A 401 9.08 18.33 -19.47
#